data_2461f32de55212395e45c50e40b66193
#
_entry.id   2461f32de55212395e45c50e40b66193
#
_cell.length_a   1.000
_cell.length_b   1.000
_cell.length_c   1.000
_cell.angle_alpha   90.00
_cell.angle_beta   90.00
_cell.angle_gamma   90.00
#
_symmetry.space_group_name_H-M   'P 1'
#
loop_
_entity.id
_entity.type
_entity.pdbx_description
1 polymer ?
#
loop_
_entity_poly.entity_id
_entity_poly.type
_entity_poly.pdbx_seq_one_letter_code
_entity_poly.pdbx_strand_id
1 'polypeptide(L)'
;GYICGIISDSYDVVTNHIKNKLKMDFSIANELEFSRSIATGEVKVPSAFMRSRHSKCNHDFCKSNVLFQLAEKYGIDIKNTIAIGDNENDICLIRESGIGIAFRSNNNYLNLVADRIITEKSFVGILDIAY
;
A
#
# COMPACT_ATOMS: atom_id res chain seq x y z
N GLY A 1 8.90 10.14 -14.40
CA GLY A 1 7.71 9.38 -14.13
C GLY A 1 7.62 8.86 -12.71
N TYR A 2 6.47 8.35 -12.35
CA TYR A 2 6.22 7.76 -11.04
C TYR A 2 6.56 6.28 -11.00
N ILE A 3 7.05 5.82 -9.86
CA ILE A 3 7.09 4.40 -9.52
C ILE A 3 5.76 4.08 -8.86
N CYS A 4 5.05 3.10 -9.39
CA CYS A 4 3.65 2.84 -9.04
C CYS A 4 3.45 1.37 -8.66
N GLY A 5 2.71 1.10 -7.60
CA GLY A 5 2.49 -0.28 -7.20
C GLY A 5 1.40 -0.48 -6.16
N ILE A 6 1.31 -1.70 -5.69
CA ILE A 6 0.27 -2.18 -4.79
C ILE A 6 0.90 -2.67 -3.48
N ILE A 7 0.33 -2.22 -2.36
CA ILE A 7 0.59 -2.75 -1.02
C ILE A 7 -0.77 -3.23 -0.48
N SER A 8 -0.93 -4.53 -0.25
CA SER A 8 -2.24 -5.11 0.07
C SER A 8 -2.15 -6.23 1.10
N ASP A 9 -3.20 -6.40 1.88
CA ASP A 9 -3.41 -7.57 2.75
C ASP A 9 -4.10 -8.73 2.01
N SER A 10 -4.42 -8.54 0.74
CA SER A 10 -4.92 -9.61 -0.13
C SER A 10 -3.80 -10.57 -0.52
N TYR A 11 -4.06 -11.44 -1.48
CA TYR A 11 -3.10 -12.45 -1.92
C TYR A 11 -2.36 -12.02 -3.18
N ASP A 12 -1.09 -12.42 -3.26
CA ASP A 12 -0.17 -12.06 -4.34
C ASP A 12 -0.65 -12.53 -5.72
N VAL A 13 -1.37 -13.64 -5.80
CA VAL A 13 -1.94 -14.13 -7.07
C VAL A 13 -2.88 -13.09 -7.68
N VAL A 14 -3.68 -12.40 -6.84
CA VAL A 14 -4.60 -11.35 -7.29
C VAL A 14 -3.85 -10.06 -7.60
N THR A 15 -3.01 -9.61 -6.67
CA THR A 15 -2.31 -8.32 -6.80
C THR A 15 -1.29 -8.35 -7.94
N ASN A 16 -0.59 -9.47 -8.15
CA ASN A 16 0.34 -9.62 -9.26
C ASN A 16 -0.38 -9.62 -10.61
N HIS A 17 -1.57 -10.20 -10.69
CA HIS A 17 -2.39 -10.13 -11.90
C HIS A 17 -2.73 -8.68 -12.25
N ILE A 18 -3.18 -7.90 -11.27
CA ILE A 18 -3.50 -6.49 -11.46
C ILE A 18 -2.25 -5.69 -11.83
N LYS A 19 -1.15 -5.91 -11.12
CA LYS A 19 0.14 -5.28 -11.40
C LYS A 19 0.55 -5.49 -12.85
N ASN A 20 0.50 -6.74 -13.32
CA ASN A 20 0.92 -7.08 -14.68
C ASN A 20 -0.02 -6.49 -15.73
N LYS A 21 -1.33 -6.52 -15.47
CA LYS A 21 -2.33 -5.94 -16.37
C LYS A 21 -2.17 -4.43 -16.52
N LEU A 22 -1.88 -3.74 -15.42
CA LEU A 22 -1.72 -2.28 -15.40
C LEU A 22 -0.26 -1.83 -15.57
N LYS A 23 0.67 -2.75 -15.75
CA LYS A 23 2.10 -2.48 -15.92
C LYS A 23 2.68 -1.64 -14.76
N MET A 24 2.29 -2.01 -13.54
CA MET A 24 2.84 -1.39 -12.33
C MET A 24 4.23 -1.92 -12.02
N ASP A 25 4.99 -1.18 -11.21
CA ASP A 25 6.39 -1.49 -10.93
C ASP A 25 6.56 -2.52 -9.81
N PHE A 26 5.65 -2.57 -8.84
CA PHE A 26 5.73 -3.52 -7.73
C PHE A 26 4.36 -3.97 -7.23
N SER A 27 4.36 -5.09 -6.52
CA SER A 27 3.20 -5.60 -5.79
C SER A 27 3.70 -6.34 -4.56
N ILE A 28 3.26 -5.88 -3.39
CA ILE A 28 3.60 -6.49 -2.09
C ILE A 28 2.29 -6.90 -1.42
N ALA A 29 2.10 -8.20 -1.26
CA ALA A 29 0.90 -8.78 -0.69
C ALA A 29 1.23 -10.11 -0.01
N ASN A 30 0.26 -10.69 0.71
CA ASN A 30 0.42 -12.00 1.31
C ASN A 30 0.66 -13.06 0.22
N GLU A 31 1.62 -13.93 0.46
CA GLU A 31 2.00 -14.97 -0.50
C GLU A 31 1.17 -16.23 -0.24
N LEU A 32 0.34 -16.60 -1.21
CA LEU A 32 -0.47 -17.82 -1.16
C LEU A 32 0.32 -18.98 -1.76
N GLU A 33 0.49 -20.05 -0.98
CA GLU A 33 1.20 -21.24 -1.44
C GLU A 33 0.30 -22.10 -2.35
N PHE A 34 0.88 -22.55 -3.44
CA PHE A 34 0.26 -23.51 -4.35
C PHE A 34 1.09 -24.78 -4.45
N SER A 35 0.43 -25.93 -4.53
CA SER A 35 1.03 -27.20 -4.86
C SER A 35 0.18 -27.84 -5.97
N ARG A 36 0.83 -28.16 -7.09
CA ARG A 36 0.16 -28.75 -8.28
C ARG A 36 -1.06 -27.92 -8.74
N SER A 37 -0.89 -26.60 -8.77
CA SER A 37 -1.92 -25.62 -9.17
C SER A 37 -3.13 -25.52 -8.23
N ILE A 38 -3.03 -26.09 -7.02
CA ILE A 38 -4.06 -26.01 -5.99
C ILE A 38 -3.52 -25.27 -4.80
N ALA A 39 -4.29 -24.32 -4.26
CA ALA A 39 -3.91 -23.60 -3.04
C ALA A 39 -3.86 -24.57 -1.85
N THR A 40 -2.76 -24.55 -1.10
CA THR A 40 -2.55 -25.45 0.05
C THR A 40 -3.23 -24.99 1.31
N GLY A 41 -3.64 -23.72 1.38
CA GLY A 41 -4.14 -23.08 2.59
C GLY A 41 -3.05 -22.40 3.40
N GLU A 42 -1.79 -22.56 3.04
CA GLU A 42 -0.68 -21.87 3.68
C GLU A 42 -0.49 -20.47 3.10
N VAL A 43 -0.29 -19.48 3.99
CA VAL A 43 -0.08 -18.08 3.62
C VAL A 43 1.15 -17.56 4.34
N LYS A 44 2.04 -16.92 3.60
CA LYS A 44 3.22 -16.26 4.14
C LYS A 44 3.06 -14.75 4.06
N VAL A 45 3.25 -14.06 5.18
CA VAL A 45 3.32 -12.61 5.21
C VAL A 45 4.73 -12.18 4.82
N PRO A 46 4.91 -11.36 3.78
CA PRO A 46 6.24 -10.88 3.39
C PRO A 46 6.92 -10.12 4.51
N SER A 47 8.24 -10.28 4.61
CA SER A 47 9.05 -9.61 5.63
C SER A 47 8.97 -8.08 5.55
N ALA A 48 8.62 -7.53 4.38
CA ALA A 48 8.42 -6.09 4.20
C ALA A 48 7.34 -5.50 5.11
N PHE A 49 6.34 -6.29 5.50
CA PHE A 49 5.31 -5.85 6.45
C PHE A 49 5.77 -5.85 7.90
N MET A 50 6.83 -6.59 8.22
CA MET A 50 7.24 -6.81 9.59
C MET A 50 7.83 -5.56 10.22
N ARG A 51 7.61 -5.42 11.54
CA ARG A 51 8.23 -4.35 12.32
C ARG A 51 9.75 -4.42 12.20
N SER A 52 10.37 -3.27 12.01
CA SER A 52 11.82 -3.09 11.95
C SER A 52 12.23 -1.85 12.72
N ARG A 53 13.53 -1.56 12.75
CA ARG A 53 14.04 -0.33 13.37
C ARG A 53 13.51 0.96 12.71
N HIS A 54 13.03 0.88 11.47
CA HIS A 54 12.45 2.03 10.74
C HIS A 54 10.97 2.25 11.02
N SER A 55 10.31 1.31 11.71
CA SER A 55 8.88 1.37 11.99
C SER A 55 8.54 2.54 12.89
N LYS A 56 7.44 3.22 12.57
CA LYS A 56 6.92 4.37 13.31
C LYS A 56 5.69 4.04 14.16
N CYS A 57 5.16 2.83 14.05
CA CYS A 57 4.04 2.31 14.83
C CYS A 57 4.44 1.04 15.58
N ASN A 58 3.54 0.56 16.43
CA ASN A 58 3.78 -0.63 17.26
C ASN A 58 3.16 -1.91 16.66
N HIS A 59 2.67 -1.86 15.43
CA HIS A 59 2.12 -3.03 14.77
C HIS A 59 3.22 -4.01 14.37
N ASP A 60 2.99 -5.30 14.59
CA ASP A 60 3.94 -6.34 14.18
C ASP A 60 4.02 -6.44 12.65
N PHE A 61 2.90 -6.20 11.99
CA PHE A 61 2.78 -6.13 10.53
C PHE A 61 2.04 -4.85 10.16
N CYS A 62 2.61 -4.06 9.27
CA CYS A 62 1.99 -2.81 8.85
C CYS A 62 2.42 -2.40 7.45
N LYS A 63 1.48 -1.86 6.68
CA LYS A 63 1.76 -1.34 5.33
C LYS A 63 2.76 -0.19 5.32
N SER A 64 2.82 0.61 6.40
CA SER A 64 3.82 1.69 6.51
C SER A 64 5.26 1.17 6.49
N ASN A 65 5.51 -0.03 7.01
CA ASN A 65 6.83 -0.65 6.95
C ASN A 65 7.27 -0.93 5.51
N VAL A 66 6.33 -1.32 4.68
CA VAL A 66 6.57 -1.52 3.24
C VAL A 66 6.93 -0.20 2.56
N LEU A 67 6.23 0.88 2.89
CA LEU A 67 6.53 2.21 2.36
C LEU A 67 7.98 2.61 2.64
N PHE A 68 8.46 2.44 3.87
CA PHE A 68 9.84 2.79 4.23
C PHE A 68 10.86 1.96 3.47
N GLN A 69 10.62 0.65 3.32
CA GLN A 69 11.51 -0.22 2.55
C GLN A 69 11.55 0.14 1.07
N LEU A 70 10.41 0.42 0.48
CA LEU A 70 10.34 0.79 -0.94
C LEU A 70 11.02 2.14 -1.19
N ALA A 71 10.81 3.11 -0.31
CA ALA A 71 11.48 4.40 -0.40
C ALA A 71 13.00 4.26 -0.35
N GLU A 72 13.52 3.44 0.55
CA GLU A 72 14.95 3.13 0.62
C GLU A 72 15.44 2.43 -0.64
N LYS A 73 14.74 1.39 -1.08
CA LYS A 73 15.08 0.62 -2.27
C LYS A 73 15.20 1.49 -3.53
N TYR A 74 14.27 2.41 -3.71
CA TYR A 74 14.22 3.27 -4.89
C TYR A 74 14.94 4.60 -4.70
N GLY A 75 15.52 4.86 -3.54
CA GLY A 75 16.23 6.12 -3.27
C GLY A 75 15.30 7.34 -3.26
N ILE A 76 14.06 7.18 -2.80
CA ILE A 76 13.04 8.22 -2.80
C ILE A 76 12.82 8.73 -1.37
N ASP A 77 12.77 10.05 -1.19
CA ASP A 77 12.40 10.65 0.08
C ASP A 77 10.89 10.40 0.34
N ILE A 78 10.56 10.04 1.57
CA ILE A 78 9.17 9.77 1.97
C ILE A 78 8.23 10.95 1.62
N LYS A 79 8.70 12.18 1.74
CA LYS A 79 7.90 13.36 1.37
C LYS A 79 7.48 13.40 -0.09
N ASN A 80 8.16 12.62 -0.95
CA ASN A 80 7.86 12.51 -2.38
C ASN A 80 7.02 11.28 -2.72
N THR A 81 6.31 10.74 -1.74
CA THR A 81 5.42 9.59 -1.92
C THR A 81 3.96 10.00 -1.85
N ILE A 82 3.13 9.28 -2.59
CA ILE A 82 1.68 9.40 -2.53
C ILE A 82 1.13 8.01 -2.18
N ALA A 83 0.31 7.95 -1.14
CA ALA A 83 -0.36 6.72 -0.74
C ALA A 83 -1.88 6.90 -0.78
N ILE A 84 -2.57 5.87 -1.20
CA ILE A 84 -4.02 5.85 -1.34
C ILE A 84 -4.56 4.64 -0.57
N GLY A 85 -5.54 4.87 0.27
CA GLY A 85 -6.16 3.81 1.06
C GLY A 85 -7.60 4.12 1.44
N ASP A 86 -8.32 3.12 1.93
CA ASP A 86 -9.75 3.24 2.21
C ASP A 86 -10.16 2.69 3.58
N ASN A 87 -9.27 2.04 4.31
CA ASN A 87 -9.65 1.31 5.51
C ASN A 87 -8.65 1.48 6.66
N GLU A 88 -9.00 0.92 7.82
CA GLU A 88 -8.22 0.99 9.06
C GLU A 88 -6.78 0.52 8.87
N ASN A 89 -6.56 -0.54 8.13
CA ASN A 89 -5.23 -1.08 7.88
C ASN A 89 -4.33 -0.19 7.01
N ASP A 90 -4.87 0.90 6.45
CA ASP A 90 -4.13 1.88 5.65
C ASP A 90 -3.72 3.12 6.45
N ILE A 91 -4.17 3.27 7.70
CA ILE A 91 -3.98 4.49 8.49
C ILE A 91 -2.51 4.87 8.61
N CYS A 92 -1.65 3.94 9.03
CA CYS A 92 -0.22 4.23 9.18
C CYS A 92 0.44 4.58 7.86
N LEU A 93 0.10 3.87 6.79
CA LEU A 93 0.60 4.14 5.44
C LEU A 93 0.23 5.56 4.98
N ILE A 94 -1.03 5.94 5.15
CA ILE A 94 -1.54 7.26 4.77
C ILE A 94 -0.89 8.35 5.61
N ARG A 95 -0.78 8.14 6.92
CA ARG A 95 -0.16 9.12 7.83
C ARG A 95 1.31 9.36 7.53
N GLU A 96 2.06 8.31 7.21
CA GLU A 96 3.52 8.40 7.03
C GLU A 96 3.95 8.80 5.62
N SER A 97 3.07 8.70 4.62
CA SER A 97 3.38 9.11 3.26
C SER A 97 3.51 10.63 3.12
N GLY A 98 4.15 11.07 2.04
CA GLY A 98 4.27 12.50 1.73
C GLY A 98 2.91 13.15 1.47
N ILE A 99 2.07 12.50 0.68
CA ILE A 99 0.66 12.86 0.49
C ILE A 99 -0.18 11.61 0.72
N GLY A 100 -0.98 11.61 1.77
CA GLY A 100 -1.91 10.52 2.08
C GLY A 100 -3.32 10.84 1.60
N ILE A 101 -3.90 9.95 0.83
CA ILE A 101 -5.22 10.12 0.23
C ILE A 101 -6.18 9.06 0.77
N ALA A 102 -7.25 9.50 1.43
CA ALA A 102 -8.37 8.64 1.79
C ALA A 102 -9.32 8.53 0.61
N PHE A 103 -9.49 7.32 0.08
CA PHE A 103 -10.32 7.06 -1.09
C PHE A 103 -11.61 6.37 -0.69
N ARG A 104 -12.73 7.10 -0.77
CA ARG A 104 -14.07 6.59 -0.46
C ARG A 104 -14.15 5.85 0.88
N SER A 105 -13.45 6.38 1.87
CA SER A 105 -13.37 5.76 3.19
C SER A 105 -14.54 6.17 4.10
N ASN A 106 -15.09 5.18 4.80
CA ASN A 106 -16.04 5.40 5.90
C ASN A 106 -15.34 5.42 7.26
N ASN A 107 -14.02 5.26 7.29
CA ASN A 107 -13.24 5.31 8.52
C ASN A 107 -12.92 6.77 8.87
N ASN A 108 -13.51 7.27 9.96
CA ASN A 108 -13.36 8.65 10.36
C ASN A 108 -11.92 9.01 10.72
N TYR A 109 -11.18 8.10 11.35
CA TYR A 109 -9.79 8.35 11.71
C TYR A 109 -8.88 8.41 10.50
N LEU A 110 -9.09 7.54 9.51
CA LEU A 110 -8.37 7.59 8.25
C LEU A 110 -8.60 8.93 7.54
N ASN A 111 -9.86 9.37 7.46
CA ASN A 111 -10.20 10.66 6.87
C ASN A 111 -9.55 11.82 7.62
N LEU A 112 -9.40 11.71 8.94
CA LEU A 112 -8.77 12.74 9.76
C LEU A 112 -7.26 12.87 9.49
N VAL A 113 -6.55 11.75 9.31
CA VAL A 113 -5.09 11.77 9.11
C VAL A 113 -4.68 12.00 7.65
N ALA A 114 -5.61 11.81 6.71
CA ALA A 114 -5.33 11.99 5.28
C ALA A 114 -5.15 13.46 4.91
N ASP A 115 -4.25 13.73 3.97
CA ASP A 115 -4.04 15.07 3.42
C ASP A 115 -5.14 15.45 2.43
N ARG A 116 -5.70 14.46 1.74
CA ARG A 116 -6.79 14.63 0.77
C ARG A 116 -7.83 13.54 0.96
N ILE A 117 -9.08 13.86 0.65
CA ILE A 117 -10.21 12.93 0.68
C ILE A 117 -10.86 12.92 -0.70
N ILE A 118 -11.03 11.72 -1.25
CA ILE A 118 -11.74 11.50 -2.51
C ILE A 118 -13.01 10.71 -2.21
N THR A 119 -14.16 11.29 -2.51
CA THR A 119 -15.48 10.68 -2.29
C THR A 119 -16.06 10.08 -3.57
N GLU A 120 -15.58 10.53 -4.73
CA GLU A 120 -16.03 10.05 -6.03
C GLU A 120 -15.41 8.69 -6.37
N LYS A 121 -16.14 7.86 -7.12
CA LYS A 121 -15.64 6.57 -7.59
C LYS A 121 -14.76 6.75 -8.83
N SER A 122 -13.68 7.52 -8.69
CA SER A 122 -12.75 7.81 -9.77
C SER A 122 -11.38 8.21 -9.21
N PHE A 123 -10.32 7.79 -9.90
CA PHE A 123 -8.96 8.22 -9.60
C PHE A 123 -8.56 9.50 -10.35
N VAL A 124 -9.46 10.10 -11.12
CA VAL A 124 -9.13 11.31 -11.92
C VAL A 124 -8.64 12.45 -11.02
N GLY A 125 -9.24 12.63 -9.84
CA GLY A 125 -8.80 13.65 -8.88
C GLY A 125 -7.37 13.47 -8.37
N ILE A 126 -6.80 12.28 -8.47
CA ILE A 126 -5.41 12.01 -8.09
C ILE A 126 -4.44 12.63 -9.10
N LEU A 127 -4.83 12.73 -10.36
CA LEU A 127 -3.99 13.34 -11.39
C LEU A 127 -3.67 14.79 -11.06
N ASP A 128 -4.63 15.53 -10.50
CA ASP A 128 -4.43 16.92 -10.08
C ASP A 128 -3.45 17.02 -8.90
N ILE A 129 -3.36 15.99 -8.06
CA ILE A 129 -2.44 15.93 -6.92
C ILE A 129 -1.05 15.51 -7.38
N ALA A 130 -0.96 14.55 -8.31
CA ALA A 130 0.28 13.95 -8.80
C ALA A 130 1.01 14.85 -9.81
N TYR A 131 0.28 15.66 -10.55
CA TYR A 131 0.79 16.57 -11.57
C TYR A 131 0.33 18.02 -11.29
#